data_6fee4aefa143acc4e12cbd615943b2c6
#
_entry.id   6fee4aefa143acc4e12cbd615943b2c6
#
_cell.length_a   1.000
_cell.length_b   1.000
_cell.length_c   1.000
_cell.angle_alpha   90.00
_cell.angle_beta   90.00
_cell.angle_gamma   90.00
#
_symmetry.space_group_name_H-M   'P 1'
#
loop_
_entity.id
_entity.type
_entity.pdbx_description
1 polymer ?
#
loop_
_entity_poly.entity_id
_entity_poly.type
_entity_poly.pdbx_seq_one_letter_code
_entity_poly.pdbx_strand_id
1 'polypeptide(L)'
;MKYLSTLKKTAGIVSLIFLAASIDVIAQSEELHQKPNFIVIFTDDLGYGDVGQDGSELIQTPHIDRMEREGTRLTNHFSSANVCTPSRAGLLTGRYAIRSGLAHHVLFPHSEHGLPHDEITIAGALKEAGYRTGIYGKWHLGTIDVSWPTEHGFDEFYGIAYSNDMRPLPLYRNSEILEDPLDQTTLTKRLTQEAINFIKESPDEPFFIYLPHPMPHVPLYASEDFIGRSRAGMYGDVIEELDWSVGEILRVLDELDIDDRTMVIFTSDNGPWFEGSAGSFRERKGGASWEGGFKVPFIVRWPGVIPPGVTSEAISMNFDVFPTLLEAAGVEIPNDRIIDGKNILPVLQGSNTSPHEYLYFFDNEQITAVRSQKWKFVIRSYYRGGMFGFERNYYSPGLLFNLEKNPEEQFSYTREYPEIVEKMLERLERGRAELEPLGIHYEDDSN
;
A
#
# COMPACT_ATOMS: atom_id res chain seq x y z
N MET A 1 -59.98 27.39 37.79
CA MET A 1 -59.04 26.24 38.04
C MET A 1 -58.81 25.26 36.86
N LYS A 2 -59.67 25.19 35.83
CA LYS A 2 -59.52 24.32 34.66
C LYS A 2 -58.49 24.81 33.65
N TYR A 3 -58.21 26.11 33.53
CA TYR A 3 -57.21 26.65 32.56
C TYR A 3 -55.75 26.47 32.95
N LEU A 4 -55.43 26.39 34.24
CA LEU A 4 -54.08 26.19 34.73
C LEU A 4 -53.56 24.73 34.58
N SER A 5 -54.47 23.74 34.47
CA SER A 5 -54.10 22.33 34.31
C SER A 5 -53.74 21.99 32.85
N THR A 6 -54.33 22.72 31.88
CA THR A 6 -54.06 22.53 30.46
C THR A 6 -52.69 23.11 30.06
N LEU A 7 -52.30 24.27 30.60
CA LEU A 7 -51.00 24.90 30.37
C LEU A 7 -49.81 24.08 30.91
N LYS A 8 -50.01 23.42 32.06
CA LYS A 8 -48.94 22.54 32.62
C LYS A 8 -48.72 21.24 31.81
N LYS A 9 -49.80 20.70 31.21
CA LYS A 9 -49.68 19.49 30.36
C LYS A 9 -49.04 19.82 29.01
N THR A 10 -49.34 20.97 28.40
CA THR A 10 -48.75 21.41 27.14
C THR A 10 -47.25 21.77 27.30
N ALA A 11 -46.87 22.43 28.39
CA ALA A 11 -45.49 22.76 28.68
C ALA A 11 -44.62 21.49 28.93
N GLY A 12 -45.16 20.45 29.58
CA GLY A 12 -44.47 19.17 29.78
C GLY A 12 -44.26 18.40 28.49
N ILE A 13 -45.24 18.40 27.58
CA ILE A 13 -45.13 17.73 26.27
C ILE A 13 -44.10 18.44 25.36
N VAL A 14 -44.11 19.77 25.34
CA VAL A 14 -43.15 20.56 24.56
C VAL A 14 -41.71 20.37 25.10
N SER A 15 -41.51 20.33 26.42
CA SER A 15 -40.20 20.03 27.01
C SER A 15 -39.69 18.63 26.69
N LEU A 16 -40.59 17.61 26.67
CA LEU A 16 -40.19 16.24 26.29
C LEU A 16 -39.85 16.13 24.80
N ILE A 17 -40.54 16.83 23.92
CA ILE A 17 -40.24 16.85 22.48
C ILE A 17 -38.90 17.57 22.21
N PHE A 18 -38.60 18.66 22.90
CA PHE A 18 -37.30 19.32 22.79
C PHE A 18 -36.17 18.50 23.38
N LEU A 19 -36.39 17.74 24.44
CA LEU A 19 -35.37 16.84 25.00
C LEU A 19 -35.09 15.63 24.09
N ALA A 20 -36.12 15.03 23.49
CA ALA A 20 -35.99 13.95 22.53
C ALA A 20 -35.27 14.44 21.24
N ALA A 21 -35.66 15.60 20.70
CA ALA A 21 -34.98 16.19 19.53
C ALA A 21 -33.51 16.55 19.83
N SER A 22 -33.20 16.97 21.06
CA SER A 22 -31.79 17.22 21.46
C SER A 22 -30.97 15.95 21.61
N ILE A 23 -31.57 14.86 22.07
CA ILE A 23 -30.90 13.55 22.17
C ILE A 23 -30.68 12.98 20.78
N ASP A 24 -31.64 13.08 19.86
CA ASP A 24 -31.49 12.65 18.48
C ASP A 24 -30.40 13.45 17.73
N VAL A 25 -30.32 14.78 17.96
CA VAL A 25 -29.29 15.64 17.39
C VAL A 25 -27.89 15.32 17.97
N ILE A 26 -27.82 15.01 19.27
CA ILE A 26 -26.56 14.60 19.92
C ILE A 26 -26.16 13.20 19.43
N ALA A 27 -27.09 12.26 19.35
CA ALA A 27 -26.82 10.92 18.81
C ALA A 27 -26.40 10.97 17.32
N GLN A 28 -27.10 11.77 16.49
CA GLN A 28 -26.67 12.00 15.11
C GLN A 28 -25.33 12.74 15.01
N SER A 29 -24.99 13.62 15.95
CA SER A 29 -23.67 14.26 15.97
C SER A 29 -22.57 13.33 16.46
N GLU A 30 -22.86 12.36 17.31
CA GLU A 30 -21.93 11.31 17.73
C GLU A 30 -21.74 10.24 16.64
N GLU A 31 -22.78 9.84 15.89
CA GLU A 31 -22.65 8.99 14.71
C GLU A 31 -21.81 9.65 13.60
N LEU A 32 -21.91 10.95 13.42
CA LEU A 32 -21.12 11.74 12.46
C LEU A 32 -19.64 11.88 12.85
N HIS A 33 -19.22 11.44 14.05
CA HIS A 33 -17.86 11.60 14.56
C HIS A 33 -17.20 10.27 14.94
N GLN A 34 -17.75 9.13 14.55
CA GLN A 34 -17.04 7.86 14.74
C GLN A 34 -15.88 7.76 13.75
N LYS A 35 -14.65 7.70 14.27
CA LYS A 35 -13.43 7.61 13.45
C LYS A 35 -13.50 6.37 12.57
N PRO A 36 -13.12 6.46 11.27
CA PRO A 36 -13.09 5.32 10.36
C PRO A 36 -12.01 4.32 10.77
N ASN A 37 -12.21 3.05 10.44
CA ASN A 37 -11.20 2.03 10.51
C ASN A 37 -10.42 1.95 9.19
N PHE A 38 -9.19 1.45 9.26
CA PHE A 38 -8.34 1.28 8.08
C PHE A 38 -7.72 -0.11 8.05
N ILE A 39 -7.79 -0.76 6.90
CA ILE A 39 -7.10 -2.02 6.62
C ILE A 39 -6.32 -1.86 5.33
N VAL A 40 -5.00 -2.06 5.37
CA VAL A 40 -4.13 -2.10 4.20
C VAL A 40 -3.67 -3.53 3.99
N ILE A 41 -4.25 -4.21 3.01
CA ILE A 41 -3.82 -5.54 2.56
C ILE A 41 -2.73 -5.32 1.51
N PHE A 42 -1.52 -5.75 1.84
CA PHE A 42 -0.31 -5.44 1.08
C PHE A 42 0.41 -6.73 0.69
N THR A 43 0.44 -7.07 -0.57
CA THR A 43 1.07 -8.30 -1.05
C THR A 43 2.54 -8.08 -1.42
N ASP A 44 3.28 -9.14 -1.62
CA ASP A 44 4.71 -9.17 -1.89
C ASP A 44 4.97 -9.75 -3.28
N ASP A 45 5.45 -8.95 -4.23
CA ASP A 45 5.69 -9.34 -5.62
C ASP A 45 4.44 -9.69 -6.44
N LEU A 46 3.27 -9.15 -6.12
CA LEU A 46 2.06 -9.38 -6.90
C LEU A 46 2.03 -8.49 -8.14
N GLY A 47 1.83 -9.12 -9.30
CA GLY A 47 1.81 -8.42 -10.56
C GLY A 47 0.50 -7.70 -10.86
N TYR A 48 0.60 -6.59 -11.59
CA TYR A 48 -0.56 -5.85 -12.09
C TYR A 48 -1.49 -6.72 -12.95
N GLY A 49 -0.93 -7.66 -13.71
CA GLY A 49 -1.66 -8.58 -14.59
C GLY A 49 -2.11 -9.88 -13.93
N ASP A 50 -2.05 -10.00 -12.61
CA ASP A 50 -2.40 -11.25 -11.92
C ASP A 50 -3.82 -11.24 -11.33
N VAL A 51 -4.38 -10.06 -11.04
CA VAL A 51 -5.66 -9.89 -10.33
C VAL A 51 -6.55 -8.83 -10.97
N GLY A 52 -7.84 -8.85 -10.63
CA GLY A 52 -8.83 -7.89 -11.10
C GLY A 52 -9.22 -8.08 -12.56
N GLN A 53 -9.88 -7.07 -13.14
CA GLN A 53 -10.42 -7.14 -14.52
C GLN A 53 -9.35 -7.33 -15.60
N ASP A 54 -8.11 -6.89 -15.37
CA ASP A 54 -6.99 -7.04 -16.30
C ASP A 54 -6.12 -8.26 -15.94
N GLY A 55 -6.56 -9.06 -14.97
CA GLY A 55 -5.85 -10.21 -14.46
C GLY A 55 -5.88 -11.43 -15.38
N SER A 56 -5.25 -12.48 -14.91
CA SER A 56 -5.20 -13.76 -15.62
C SER A 56 -6.54 -14.48 -15.56
N GLU A 57 -7.07 -14.92 -16.73
CA GLU A 57 -8.25 -15.77 -16.79
C GLU A 57 -8.06 -17.16 -16.12
N LEU A 58 -6.82 -17.52 -15.79
CA LEU A 58 -6.48 -18.78 -15.14
C LEU A 58 -6.52 -18.71 -13.62
N ILE A 59 -6.50 -17.51 -13.03
CA ILE A 59 -6.51 -17.25 -11.59
C ILE A 59 -7.86 -16.66 -11.20
N GLN A 60 -8.50 -17.19 -10.17
CA GLN A 60 -9.81 -16.73 -9.74
C GLN A 60 -9.68 -15.82 -8.50
N THR A 61 -10.08 -14.54 -8.65
CA THR A 61 -9.99 -13.54 -7.58
C THR A 61 -11.34 -12.87 -7.28
N PRO A 62 -12.40 -13.65 -6.95
CA PRO A 62 -13.76 -13.13 -6.82
C PRO A 62 -13.93 -12.09 -5.72
N HIS A 63 -13.10 -12.11 -4.65
CA HIS A 63 -13.19 -11.18 -3.54
C HIS A 63 -12.46 -9.86 -3.84
N ILE A 64 -11.31 -9.92 -4.50
CA ILE A 64 -10.62 -8.74 -5.03
C ILE A 64 -11.49 -8.08 -6.10
N ASP A 65 -12.10 -8.87 -7.00
CA ASP A 65 -13.07 -8.38 -7.98
C ASP A 65 -14.31 -7.75 -7.32
N ARG A 66 -14.75 -8.28 -6.16
CA ARG A 66 -15.80 -7.66 -5.35
C ARG A 66 -15.38 -6.29 -4.87
N MET A 67 -14.16 -6.15 -4.32
CA MET A 67 -13.62 -4.85 -3.89
C MET A 67 -13.61 -3.85 -5.05
N GLU A 68 -13.22 -4.27 -6.26
CA GLU A 68 -13.19 -3.43 -7.45
C GLU A 68 -14.61 -2.97 -7.87
N ARG A 69 -15.58 -3.89 -7.85
CA ARG A 69 -16.98 -3.55 -8.16
C ARG A 69 -17.64 -2.65 -7.12
N GLU A 70 -17.27 -2.77 -5.85
CA GLU A 70 -17.85 -2.04 -4.72
C GLU A 70 -17.06 -0.79 -4.32
N GLY A 71 -15.92 -0.51 -4.99
CA GLY A 71 -15.02 0.58 -4.67
C GLY A 71 -14.43 1.26 -5.90
N THR A 72 -13.24 1.82 -5.75
CA THR A 72 -12.49 2.51 -6.79
C THR A 72 -11.16 1.81 -7.06
N ARG A 73 -10.85 1.64 -8.35
CA ARG A 73 -9.57 1.16 -8.85
C ARG A 73 -8.75 2.29 -9.45
N LEU A 74 -7.46 2.36 -9.12
CA LEU A 74 -6.50 3.25 -9.78
C LEU A 74 -5.62 2.45 -10.75
N THR A 75 -5.70 2.76 -12.05
CA THR A 75 -4.95 2.04 -13.09
C THR A 75 -3.53 2.56 -13.29
N ASN A 76 -3.21 3.72 -12.73
CA ASN A 76 -1.87 4.32 -12.76
C ASN A 76 -1.33 4.55 -11.33
N HIS A 77 -1.43 3.50 -10.50
CA HIS A 77 -0.81 3.47 -9.19
C HIS A 77 0.54 2.74 -9.24
N PHE A 78 1.53 3.29 -8.53
CA PHE A 78 2.91 2.81 -8.52
C PHE A 78 3.40 2.56 -7.09
N SER A 79 4.23 1.56 -6.93
CA SER A 79 5.09 1.46 -5.75
C SER A 79 6.16 2.56 -5.77
N SER A 80 6.62 3.01 -4.61
CA SER A 80 7.68 4.03 -4.51
C SER A 80 9.09 3.50 -4.80
N ALA A 81 9.20 2.18 -4.91
CA ALA A 81 10.42 1.49 -5.31
C ALA A 81 10.07 0.17 -6.01
N ASN A 82 11.03 -0.38 -6.73
CA ASN A 82 10.88 -1.65 -7.47
C ASN A 82 11.35 -2.88 -6.67
N VAL A 83 11.54 -2.73 -5.35
CA VAL A 83 11.90 -3.79 -4.38
C VAL A 83 11.29 -3.49 -3.00
N CYS A 84 11.22 -4.54 -2.16
CA CYS A 84 10.41 -4.57 -0.95
C CYS A 84 10.72 -3.49 0.10
N THR A 85 11.94 -3.46 0.68
CA THR A 85 12.28 -2.55 1.80
C THR A 85 11.96 -1.09 1.50
N PRO A 86 12.50 -0.47 0.42
CA PRO A 86 12.23 0.93 0.14
C PRO A 86 10.75 1.22 -0.18
N SER A 87 10.05 0.28 -0.80
CA SER A 87 8.62 0.44 -1.07
C SER A 87 7.80 0.43 0.22
N ARG A 88 8.08 -0.51 1.15
CA ARG A 88 7.40 -0.61 2.45
C ARG A 88 7.68 0.62 3.33
N ALA A 89 8.92 1.12 3.32
CA ALA A 89 9.27 2.38 3.98
C ALA A 89 8.44 3.54 3.40
N GLY A 90 8.36 3.64 2.07
CA GLY A 90 7.58 4.67 1.40
C GLY A 90 6.10 4.65 1.77
N LEU A 91 5.46 3.47 1.73
CA LEU A 91 4.06 3.30 2.13
C LEU A 91 3.82 3.81 3.55
N LEU A 92 4.63 3.32 4.51
CA LEU A 92 4.38 3.56 5.92
C LEU A 92 4.72 4.98 6.38
N THR A 93 5.68 5.67 5.73
CA THR A 93 6.14 7.01 6.13
C THR A 93 5.61 8.15 5.27
N GLY A 94 4.98 7.86 4.13
CA GLY A 94 4.52 8.88 3.19
C GLY A 94 5.64 9.59 2.42
N ARG A 95 6.85 9.00 2.36
CA ARG A 95 8.08 9.64 1.84
C ARG A 95 8.82 8.72 0.89
N TYR A 96 9.57 9.28 -0.07
CA TYR A 96 10.55 8.46 -0.76
C TYR A 96 11.56 7.86 0.23
N ALA A 97 11.86 6.57 0.08
CA ALA A 97 12.72 5.82 1.01
C ALA A 97 14.14 6.41 1.15
N ILE A 98 14.60 7.20 0.20
CA ILE A 98 15.87 7.91 0.28
C ILE A 98 15.89 8.92 1.45
N ARG A 99 14.74 9.46 1.88
CA ARG A 99 14.64 10.36 3.01
C ARG A 99 14.80 9.68 4.36
N SER A 100 14.57 8.37 4.42
CA SER A 100 14.75 7.52 5.61
C SER A 100 16.04 6.67 5.56
N GLY A 101 16.88 6.85 4.52
CA GLY A 101 18.10 6.07 4.35
C GLY A 101 17.89 4.62 3.92
N LEU A 102 16.69 4.25 3.47
CA LEU A 102 16.33 2.88 3.09
C LEU A 102 16.17 2.67 1.56
N ALA A 103 16.74 3.57 0.74
CA ALA A 103 16.62 3.48 -0.71
C ALA A 103 17.62 2.53 -1.37
N HIS A 104 18.71 2.15 -0.69
CA HIS A 104 19.84 1.48 -1.31
C HIS A 104 19.48 0.07 -1.81
N HIS A 105 18.93 -0.78 -0.97
CA HIS A 105 18.60 -2.17 -1.29
C HIS A 105 17.51 -2.70 -0.33
N VAL A 106 17.21 -4.00 -0.39
CA VAL A 106 16.44 -4.67 0.66
C VAL A 106 17.33 -4.97 1.86
N LEU A 107 16.76 -4.95 3.06
CA LEU A 107 17.45 -5.35 4.29
C LEU A 107 17.52 -6.87 4.41
N PHE A 108 18.60 -7.35 5.02
CA PHE A 108 18.84 -8.75 5.29
C PHE A 108 18.83 -9.03 6.81
N PRO A 109 18.72 -10.30 7.25
CA PRO A 109 18.74 -10.64 8.68
C PRO A 109 19.98 -10.17 9.45
N HIS A 110 21.08 -9.91 8.75
CA HIS A 110 22.33 -9.41 9.32
C HIS A 110 22.51 -7.89 9.17
N SER A 111 21.56 -7.18 8.60
CA SER A 111 21.65 -5.73 8.45
C SER A 111 21.66 -5.05 9.82
N GLU A 112 22.64 -4.15 10.04
CA GLU A 112 22.83 -3.43 11.29
C GLU A 112 22.06 -2.11 11.35
N HIS A 113 21.18 -1.87 10.38
CA HIS A 113 20.32 -0.69 10.27
C HIS A 113 18.88 -1.08 9.89
N GLY A 114 17.97 -0.14 9.99
CA GLY A 114 16.57 -0.31 9.64
C GLY A 114 15.85 1.03 9.62
N LEU A 115 14.53 1.01 9.67
CA LEU A 115 13.73 2.23 9.73
C LEU A 115 14.15 3.06 10.94
N PRO A 116 14.60 4.32 10.75
CA PRO A 116 15.01 5.19 11.85
C PRO A 116 13.87 5.42 12.84
N HIS A 117 14.18 5.42 14.13
CA HIS A 117 13.18 5.55 15.20
C HIS A 117 12.36 6.84 15.14
N ASP A 118 12.95 7.91 14.60
CA ASP A 118 12.29 9.21 14.45
C ASP A 118 11.36 9.29 13.22
N GLU A 119 11.31 8.24 12.37
CA GLU A 119 10.33 8.20 11.27
C GLU A 119 8.92 7.97 11.82
N ILE A 120 8.01 8.86 11.41
CA ILE A 120 6.59 8.74 11.76
C ILE A 120 5.92 7.83 10.73
N THR A 121 5.37 6.73 11.20
CA THR A 121 4.60 5.79 10.36
C THR A 121 3.10 6.10 10.42
N ILE A 122 2.33 5.52 9.49
CA ILE A 122 0.85 5.53 9.57
C ILE A 122 0.39 5.03 10.93
N ALA A 123 0.97 3.91 11.41
CA ALA A 123 0.61 3.33 12.70
C ALA A 123 0.92 4.28 13.86
N GLY A 124 2.11 4.90 13.86
CA GLY A 124 2.50 5.86 14.91
C GLY A 124 1.56 7.05 14.97
N ALA A 125 1.27 7.68 13.83
CA ALA A 125 0.38 8.84 13.78
C ALA A 125 -1.06 8.50 14.18
N LEU A 126 -1.59 7.35 13.75
CA LEU A 126 -2.93 6.91 14.10
C LEU A 126 -3.02 6.47 15.58
N LYS A 127 -1.99 5.82 16.12
CA LYS A 127 -1.92 5.45 17.54
C LYS A 127 -1.99 6.67 18.45
N GLU A 128 -1.25 7.74 18.15
CA GLU A 128 -1.32 9.02 18.87
C GLU A 128 -2.73 9.64 18.80
N ALA A 129 -3.47 9.36 17.72
CA ALA A 129 -4.86 9.75 17.58
C ALA A 129 -5.86 8.79 18.25
N GLY A 130 -5.40 7.77 18.98
CA GLY A 130 -6.23 6.84 19.74
C GLY A 130 -6.76 5.65 18.94
N TYR A 131 -6.09 5.27 17.85
CA TYR A 131 -6.37 4.01 17.13
C TYR A 131 -5.64 2.85 17.79
N ARG A 132 -6.27 1.67 17.80
CA ARG A 132 -5.57 0.41 17.98
C ARG A 132 -4.84 0.05 16.68
N THR A 133 -3.63 -0.47 16.79
CA THR A 133 -2.78 -0.68 15.60
C THR A 133 -2.18 -2.08 15.59
N GLY A 134 -2.36 -2.81 14.49
CA GLY A 134 -1.84 -4.17 14.33
C GLY A 134 -1.13 -4.37 12.99
N ILE A 135 -0.04 -5.15 13.02
CA ILE A 135 0.64 -5.64 11.82
C ILE A 135 0.68 -7.16 11.82
N TYR A 136 0.19 -7.76 10.74
CA TYR A 136 0.10 -9.22 10.58
C TYR A 136 0.74 -9.62 9.25
N GLY A 137 2.04 -9.98 9.27
CA GLY A 137 2.77 -10.35 8.07
C GLY A 137 4.24 -9.97 8.05
N LYS A 138 4.76 -9.61 6.87
CA LYS A 138 6.16 -9.27 6.61
C LYS A 138 6.46 -7.81 6.97
N TRP A 139 7.42 -7.60 7.88
CA TRP A 139 7.90 -6.25 8.23
C TRP A 139 8.90 -5.69 7.22
N HIS A 140 10.07 -6.28 7.10
CA HIS A 140 11.17 -5.98 6.18
C HIS A 140 11.77 -4.57 6.29
N LEU A 141 11.70 -3.95 7.46
CA LEU A 141 12.26 -2.61 7.72
C LEU A 141 13.30 -2.60 8.86
N GLY A 142 13.91 -3.74 9.15
CA GLY A 142 14.97 -3.90 10.14
C GLY A 142 14.53 -4.61 11.41
N THR A 143 15.51 -5.19 12.13
CA THR A 143 15.31 -5.95 13.38
C THR A 143 16.22 -5.48 14.51
N ILE A 144 16.95 -4.40 14.31
CA ILE A 144 17.58 -3.71 15.45
C ILE A 144 16.48 -3.14 16.36
N ASP A 145 16.75 -3.04 17.65
CA ASP A 145 15.74 -2.69 18.65
C ASP A 145 14.87 -1.50 18.26
N VAL A 146 15.49 -0.42 17.79
CA VAL A 146 14.80 0.82 17.42
C VAL A 146 14.00 0.76 16.11
N SER A 147 14.17 -0.30 15.31
CA SER A 147 13.48 -0.49 14.03
C SER A 147 12.41 -1.58 14.07
N TRP A 148 12.11 -2.10 15.26
CA TRP A 148 11.09 -3.15 15.42
C TRP A 148 9.68 -2.59 15.21
N PRO A 149 8.70 -3.37 14.70
CA PRO A 149 7.36 -2.86 14.42
C PRO A 149 6.70 -2.15 15.60
N THR A 150 6.86 -2.66 16.82
CA THR A 150 6.29 -2.06 18.03
C THR A 150 6.90 -0.71 18.40
N GLU A 151 8.13 -0.43 17.97
CA GLU A 151 8.78 0.88 18.12
C GLU A 151 8.29 1.92 17.08
N HIS A 152 7.58 1.44 16.04
CA HIS A 152 7.02 2.25 14.98
C HIS A 152 5.49 2.37 15.03
N GLY A 153 4.92 2.27 16.24
CA GLY A 153 3.54 2.60 16.52
C GLY A 153 2.55 1.43 16.41
N PHE A 154 2.99 0.21 16.10
CA PHE A 154 2.11 -0.96 16.18
C PHE A 154 1.98 -1.46 17.61
N ASP A 155 0.73 -1.70 18.09
CA ASP A 155 0.47 -2.30 19.38
C ASP A 155 0.77 -3.80 19.36
N GLU A 156 0.52 -4.45 18.20
CA GLU A 156 0.76 -5.87 17.98
C GLU A 156 1.48 -6.12 16.68
N PHE A 157 2.44 -7.06 16.74
CA PHE A 157 3.09 -7.65 15.59
C PHE A 157 2.96 -9.17 15.64
N TYR A 158 2.47 -9.77 14.54
CA TYR A 158 2.52 -11.21 14.33
C TYR A 158 2.95 -11.49 12.89
N GLY A 159 4.12 -12.11 12.70
CA GLY A 159 4.62 -12.32 11.34
C GLY A 159 6.11 -12.61 11.25
N ILE A 160 6.67 -12.29 10.10
CA ILE A 160 8.10 -12.49 9.78
C ILE A 160 8.82 -11.16 9.66
N ALA A 161 10.06 -11.13 10.14
CA ALA A 161 10.84 -9.90 10.17
C ALA A 161 11.43 -9.50 8.82
N TYR A 162 11.69 -10.48 7.94
CA TYR A 162 12.29 -10.31 6.60
C TYR A 162 11.49 -11.05 5.53
N SER A 163 12.07 -11.19 4.33
CA SER A 163 11.45 -11.95 3.23
C SER A 163 11.45 -13.46 3.53
N ASN A 164 10.43 -14.15 3.02
CA ASN A 164 10.16 -15.56 3.28
C ASN A 164 11.24 -16.53 2.73
N ASP A 165 12.11 -16.04 1.85
CA ASP A 165 13.27 -16.77 1.32
C ASP A 165 14.55 -16.59 2.14
N MET A 166 14.59 -15.63 3.08
CA MET A 166 15.75 -15.36 3.93
C MET A 166 15.83 -16.32 5.12
N ARG A 167 17.04 -16.50 5.67
CA ARG A 167 17.28 -17.39 6.82
C ARG A 167 18.16 -16.68 7.86
N PRO A 168 17.88 -16.88 9.18
CA PRO A 168 16.76 -17.64 9.76
C PRO A 168 15.41 -17.02 9.45
N LEU A 169 14.33 -17.83 9.50
CA LEU A 169 12.96 -17.39 9.26
C LEU A 169 12.04 -17.82 10.41
N PRO A 170 12.13 -17.21 11.57
CA PRO A 170 11.21 -17.46 12.65
C PRO A 170 9.90 -16.70 12.46
N LEU A 171 8.83 -17.22 13.06
CA LEU A 171 7.59 -16.51 13.27
C LEU A 171 7.65 -15.80 14.61
N TYR A 172 7.26 -14.54 14.63
CA TYR A 172 7.26 -13.69 15.81
C TYR A 172 5.84 -13.34 16.28
N ARG A 173 5.69 -13.15 17.59
CA ARG A 173 4.64 -12.31 18.19
C ARG A 173 5.35 -11.22 18.99
N ASN A 174 5.16 -9.98 18.56
CA ASN A 174 5.97 -8.86 19.00
C ASN A 174 7.48 -9.18 18.83
N SER A 175 8.27 -9.22 19.91
CA SER A 175 9.69 -9.58 19.87
C SER A 175 9.97 -11.06 20.21
N GLU A 176 8.93 -11.85 20.55
CA GLU A 176 9.07 -13.25 20.93
C GLU A 176 9.00 -14.19 19.74
N ILE A 177 9.94 -15.14 19.64
CA ILE A 177 9.91 -16.20 18.64
C ILE A 177 8.91 -17.26 19.08
N LEU A 178 7.88 -17.48 18.24
CA LEU A 178 6.87 -18.51 18.46
C LEU A 178 7.23 -19.84 17.79
N GLU A 179 7.92 -19.78 16.65
CA GLU A 179 8.19 -20.95 15.81
C GLU A 179 9.47 -20.71 15.00
N ASP A 180 10.42 -21.66 15.02
CA ASP A 180 11.64 -21.65 14.22
C ASP A 180 12.11 -23.09 13.98
N PRO A 181 12.16 -23.58 12.73
CA PRO A 181 11.76 -22.91 11.51
C PRO A 181 10.23 -22.81 11.35
N LEU A 182 9.77 -21.72 10.71
CA LEU A 182 8.36 -21.48 10.41
C LEU A 182 7.83 -22.45 9.34
N ASP A 183 6.65 -23.04 9.57
CA ASP A 183 5.86 -23.70 8.52
C ASP A 183 5.11 -22.65 7.68
N GLN A 184 5.65 -22.35 6.51
CA GLN A 184 5.09 -21.35 5.61
C GLN A 184 3.78 -21.77 4.93
N THR A 185 3.46 -23.08 4.88
CA THR A 185 2.24 -23.59 4.24
C THR A 185 0.96 -23.12 4.94
N THR A 186 1.06 -22.72 6.20
CA THR A 186 -0.07 -22.25 7.00
C THR A 186 -0.11 -20.73 7.16
N LEU A 187 0.92 -20.03 6.65
CA LEU A 187 1.19 -18.65 7.04
C LEU A 187 0.09 -17.69 6.62
N THR A 188 -0.39 -17.73 5.37
CA THR A 188 -1.45 -16.84 4.88
C THR A 188 -2.72 -16.96 5.73
N LYS A 189 -3.14 -18.19 6.07
CA LYS A 189 -4.30 -18.41 6.94
C LYS A 189 -4.09 -17.87 8.35
N ARG A 190 -2.92 -18.10 8.92
CA ARG A 190 -2.59 -17.63 10.29
C ARG A 190 -2.59 -16.11 10.37
N LEU A 191 -1.98 -15.42 9.41
CA LEU A 191 -1.96 -13.96 9.33
C LEU A 191 -3.38 -13.38 9.21
N THR A 192 -4.19 -13.97 8.35
CA THR A 192 -5.60 -13.60 8.17
C THR A 192 -6.39 -13.77 9.46
N GLN A 193 -6.21 -14.93 10.14
CA GLN A 193 -6.93 -15.21 11.40
C GLN A 193 -6.53 -14.24 12.52
N GLU A 194 -5.25 -13.86 12.64
CA GLU A 194 -4.80 -12.89 13.64
C GLU A 194 -5.38 -11.50 13.37
N ALA A 195 -5.41 -11.05 12.11
CA ALA A 195 -6.08 -9.81 11.74
C ALA A 195 -7.59 -9.83 12.10
N ILE A 196 -8.27 -10.95 11.84
CA ILE A 196 -9.68 -11.14 12.21
C ILE A 196 -9.87 -11.11 13.73
N ASN A 197 -8.99 -11.78 14.48
CA ASN A 197 -9.04 -11.79 15.96
C ASN A 197 -8.93 -10.37 16.50
N PHE A 198 -7.99 -9.58 15.99
CA PHE A 198 -7.80 -8.18 16.37
C PHE A 198 -9.05 -7.32 16.10
N ILE A 199 -9.70 -7.49 14.94
CA ILE A 199 -10.97 -6.80 14.61
C ILE A 199 -12.05 -7.18 15.64
N LYS A 200 -12.21 -8.47 15.93
CA LYS A 200 -13.26 -9.02 16.79
C LYS A 200 -13.09 -8.68 18.26
N GLU A 201 -11.84 -8.44 18.72
CA GLU A 201 -11.55 -8.14 20.11
C GLU A 201 -12.20 -6.84 20.60
N SER A 202 -12.17 -5.78 19.78
CA SER A 202 -12.77 -4.49 20.11
C SER A 202 -13.30 -3.80 18.84
N PRO A 203 -14.42 -4.29 18.28
CA PRO A 203 -14.94 -3.79 17.00
C PRO A 203 -15.45 -2.34 17.07
N ASP A 204 -15.75 -1.83 18.26
CA ASP A 204 -16.25 -0.46 18.47
C ASP A 204 -15.12 0.58 18.56
N GLU A 205 -13.88 0.16 18.82
CA GLU A 205 -12.73 1.05 18.84
C GLU A 205 -12.17 1.26 17.41
N PRO A 206 -11.72 2.47 17.06
CA PRO A 206 -11.09 2.70 15.77
C PRO A 206 -9.77 1.93 15.68
N PHE A 207 -9.53 1.30 14.54
CA PHE A 207 -8.32 0.50 14.35
C PHE A 207 -7.66 0.75 12.99
N PHE A 208 -6.35 0.50 12.97
CA PHE A 208 -5.53 0.39 11.77
C PHE A 208 -4.87 -0.99 11.72
N ILE A 209 -5.10 -1.71 10.65
CA ILE A 209 -4.44 -2.97 10.35
C ILE A 209 -3.57 -2.82 9.11
N TYR A 210 -2.28 -3.13 9.26
CA TYR A 210 -1.39 -3.42 8.15
C TYR A 210 -1.26 -4.93 8.02
N LEU A 211 -1.77 -5.51 6.92
CA LEU A 211 -1.75 -6.94 6.61
C LEU A 211 -0.80 -7.22 5.43
N PRO A 212 0.54 -7.16 5.67
CA PRO A 212 1.53 -7.36 4.63
C PRO A 212 1.83 -8.85 4.42
N HIS A 213 1.03 -9.50 3.58
CA HIS A 213 1.28 -10.89 3.20
C HIS A 213 2.66 -11.07 2.57
N PRO A 214 3.46 -12.09 2.96
CA PRO A 214 4.74 -12.39 2.34
C PRO A 214 4.62 -13.14 1.00
N MET A 215 3.41 -13.39 0.54
CA MET A 215 3.06 -14.06 -0.71
C MET A 215 2.53 -13.00 -1.72
N PRO A 216 2.70 -13.25 -3.02
CA PRO A 216 3.26 -14.43 -3.70
C PRO A 216 4.78 -14.40 -3.93
N HIS A 217 5.58 -13.77 -3.05
CA HIS A 217 7.05 -13.85 -3.14
C HIS A 217 7.55 -15.30 -3.06
N VAL A 218 8.54 -15.64 -3.88
CA VAL A 218 9.16 -16.97 -3.88
C VAL A 218 10.00 -17.21 -2.62
N PRO A 219 10.09 -18.46 -2.12
CA PRO A 219 9.41 -19.68 -2.58
C PRO A 219 7.90 -19.65 -2.26
N LEU A 220 7.12 -20.20 -3.20
CA LEU A 220 5.67 -20.21 -3.11
C LEU A 220 5.16 -21.25 -2.13
N TYR A 221 4.24 -20.85 -1.26
CA TYR A 221 3.54 -21.73 -0.33
C TYR A 221 2.05 -21.39 -0.30
N ALA A 222 1.21 -22.41 -0.40
CA ALA A 222 -0.21 -22.33 -0.17
C ALA A 222 -0.64 -23.43 0.81
N SER A 223 -1.74 -23.21 1.51
CA SER A 223 -2.29 -24.22 2.41
C SER A 223 -2.93 -25.38 1.63
N GLU A 224 -3.08 -26.52 2.31
CA GLU A 224 -3.62 -27.75 1.72
C GLU A 224 -4.96 -27.54 1.00
N ASP A 225 -5.79 -26.63 1.52
CA ASP A 225 -7.07 -26.32 0.91
C ASP A 225 -6.98 -25.61 -0.46
N PHE A 226 -5.82 -25.02 -0.80
CA PHE A 226 -5.64 -24.28 -2.05
C PHE A 226 -4.73 -25.00 -3.04
N ILE A 227 -3.87 -25.91 -2.58
CA ILE A 227 -2.95 -26.63 -3.46
C ILE A 227 -3.73 -27.40 -4.54
N GLY A 228 -3.38 -27.12 -5.81
CA GLY A 228 -3.94 -27.79 -6.99
C GLY A 228 -5.34 -27.31 -7.40
N ARG A 229 -5.81 -26.18 -6.87
CA ARG A 229 -7.11 -25.60 -7.26
C ARG A 229 -7.01 -24.72 -8.50
N SER A 230 -6.00 -23.91 -8.58
CA SER A 230 -5.86 -22.95 -9.65
C SER A 230 -5.42 -23.58 -10.96
N ARG A 231 -5.95 -23.06 -12.07
CA ARG A 231 -5.50 -23.43 -13.42
C ARG A 231 -4.12 -22.87 -13.76
N ALA A 232 -3.63 -21.92 -12.98
CA ALA A 232 -2.28 -21.31 -13.12
C ALA A 232 -1.21 -22.03 -12.27
N GLY A 233 -1.51 -23.23 -11.73
CA GLY A 233 -0.59 -23.99 -10.88
C GLY A 233 -0.32 -23.32 -9.53
N MET A 234 0.85 -23.59 -8.92
CA MET A 234 1.17 -23.15 -7.56
C MET A 234 1.09 -21.64 -7.39
N TYR A 235 1.51 -20.84 -8.37
CA TYR A 235 1.39 -19.41 -8.30
C TYR A 235 -0.07 -18.96 -8.19
N GLY A 236 -0.93 -19.55 -9.01
CA GLY A 236 -2.37 -19.30 -8.94
C GLY A 236 -2.99 -19.77 -7.64
N ASP A 237 -2.58 -20.93 -7.10
CA ASP A 237 -3.05 -21.44 -5.81
C ASP A 237 -2.78 -20.42 -4.69
N VAL A 238 -1.59 -19.82 -4.69
CA VAL A 238 -1.17 -18.78 -3.74
C VAL A 238 -2.02 -17.51 -3.88
N ILE A 239 -2.25 -17.05 -5.12
CA ILE A 239 -3.09 -15.84 -5.36
C ILE A 239 -4.54 -16.09 -4.93
N GLU A 240 -5.08 -17.29 -5.21
CA GLU A 240 -6.45 -17.63 -4.80
C GLU A 240 -6.59 -17.77 -3.27
N GLU A 241 -5.51 -18.13 -2.55
CA GLU A 241 -5.49 -18.07 -1.09
C GLU A 241 -5.41 -16.62 -0.56
N LEU A 242 -4.69 -15.73 -1.24
CA LEU A 242 -4.69 -14.30 -0.92
C LEU A 242 -6.08 -13.68 -1.16
N ASP A 243 -6.74 -14.04 -2.25
CA ASP A 243 -8.12 -13.61 -2.52
C ASP A 243 -9.09 -14.10 -1.44
N TRP A 244 -8.95 -15.36 -0.98
CA TRP A 244 -9.69 -15.88 0.16
C TRP A 244 -9.46 -15.04 1.42
N SER A 245 -8.22 -14.64 1.71
CA SER A 245 -7.90 -13.76 2.83
C SER A 245 -8.65 -12.44 2.77
N VAL A 246 -8.68 -11.80 1.59
CA VAL A 246 -9.49 -10.60 1.34
C VAL A 246 -10.97 -10.88 1.65
N GLY A 247 -11.50 -12.00 1.16
CA GLY A 247 -12.89 -12.42 1.39
C GLY A 247 -13.23 -12.60 2.86
N GLU A 248 -12.34 -13.20 3.65
CA GLU A 248 -12.54 -13.40 5.09
C GLU A 248 -12.54 -12.06 5.86
N ILE A 249 -11.66 -11.13 5.50
CA ILE A 249 -11.67 -9.77 6.08
C ILE A 249 -13.00 -9.08 5.78
N LEU A 250 -13.41 -9.02 4.51
CA LEU A 250 -14.69 -8.38 4.13
C LEU A 250 -15.88 -9.03 4.82
N ARG A 251 -15.89 -10.37 4.93
CA ARG A 251 -16.96 -11.11 5.63
C ARG A 251 -17.07 -10.70 7.10
N VAL A 252 -15.95 -10.54 7.79
CA VAL A 252 -15.94 -10.15 9.20
C VAL A 252 -16.42 -8.71 9.39
N LEU A 253 -16.07 -7.80 8.49
CA LEU A 253 -16.59 -6.42 8.53
C LEU A 253 -18.12 -6.39 8.33
N ASP A 254 -18.62 -7.17 7.37
CA ASP A 254 -20.07 -7.34 7.14
C ASP A 254 -20.77 -7.95 8.37
N GLU A 255 -20.19 -9.01 9.01
CA GLU A 255 -20.76 -9.68 10.19
C GLU A 255 -20.84 -8.80 11.43
N LEU A 256 -19.91 -7.85 11.57
CA LEU A 256 -19.85 -6.93 12.70
C LEU A 256 -20.56 -5.60 12.46
N ASP A 257 -21.14 -5.42 11.26
CA ASP A 257 -21.84 -4.18 10.86
C ASP A 257 -20.93 -2.93 10.98
N ILE A 258 -19.66 -3.09 10.57
CA ILE A 258 -18.63 -2.03 10.57
C ILE A 258 -18.05 -1.75 9.18
N ASP A 259 -18.67 -2.30 8.17
CA ASP A 259 -18.22 -2.26 6.78
C ASP A 259 -18.24 -0.82 6.21
N ASP A 260 -19.31 -0.06 6.49
CA ASP A 260 -19.49 1.32 6.04
C ASP A 260 -18.56 2.34 6.70
N ARG A 261 -17.96 1.98 7.84
CA ARG A 261 -16.95 2.79 8.52
C ARG A 261 -15.52 2.26 8.38
N THR A 262 -15.29 1.31 7.48
CA THR A 262 -13.97 0.71 7.27
C THR A 262 -13.48 0.90 5.82
N MET A 263 -12.36 1.61 5.66
CA MET A 263 -11.65 1.69 4.39
C MET A 263 -10.71 0.50 4.26
N VAL A 264 -10.90 -0.31 3.22
CA VAL A 264 -10.02 -1.43 2.87
C VAL A 264 -9.26 -1.11 1.60
N ILE A 265 -7.93 -1.16 1.67
CA ILE A 265 -7.00 -0.95 0.55
C ILE A 265 -6.36 -2.29 0.23
N PHE A 266 -6.35 -2.68 -1.05
CA PHE A 266 -5.60 -3.81 -1.58
C PHE A 266 -4.55 -3.33 -2.58
N THR A 267 -3.29 -3.69 -2.38
CA THR A 267 -2.17 -3.35 -3.28
C THR A 267 -0.95 -4.24 -3.05
N SER A 268 0.15 -3.98 -3.77
CA SER A 268 1.42 -4.72 -3.68
C SER A 268 2.61 -3.79 -3.44
N ASP A 269 3.73 -4.35 -2.95
CA ASP A 269 4.94 -3.59 -2.63
C ASP A 269 5.77 -3.24 -3.88
N ASN A 270 5.77 -4.06 -4.89
CA ASN A 270 6.41 -3.83 -6.20
C ASN A 270 5.79 -4.74 -7.27
N GLY A 271 6.21 -4.55 -8.51
CA GLY A 271 5.81 -5.42 -9.62
C GLY A 271 6.26 -6.88 -9.41
N PRO A 272 5.77 -7.81 -10.25
CA PRO A 272 5.90 -9.24 -10.03
C PRO A 272 7.33 -9.75 -10.19
N TRP A 273 7.63 -10.89 -9.58
CA TRP A 273 8.74 -11.72 -9.94
C TRP A 273 8.45 -12.51 -11.23
N PHE A 274 9.29 -13.50 -11.57
CA PHE A 274 9.14 -14.24 -12.85
C PHE A 274 7.90 -15.13 -12.91
N GLU A 275 7.36 -15.54 -11.77
CA GLU A 275 6.14 -16.35 -11.66
C GLU A 275 4.88 -15.56 -11.97
N GLY A 276 4.89 -14.25 -11.69
CA GLY A 276 3.76 -13.35 -11.90
C GLY A 276 3.82 -12.58 -13.21
N SER A 277 2.78 -11.81 -13.47
CA SER A 277 2.55 -11.06 -14.70
C SER A 277 2.42 -9.55 -14.46
N ALA A 278 3.29 -8.78 -15.10
CA ALA A 278 3.10 -7.32 -15.18
C ALA A 278 2.02 -6.90 -16.21
N GLY A 279 1.27 -7.84 -16.78
CA GLY A 279 0.38 -7.58 -17.89
C GLY A 279 1.16 -7.21 -19.16
N SER A 280 0.75 -6.16 -19.86
CA SER A 280 1.45 -5.65 -21.05
C SER A 280 2.63 -4.76 -20.72
N PHE A 281 2.87 -4.42 -19.44
CA PHE A 281 3.92 -3.49 -19.04
C PHE A 281 5.30 -4.13 -19.08
N ARG A 282 6.27 -3.28 -19.42
CA ARG A 282 7.65 -3.70 -19.61
C ARG A 282 8.33 -4.01 -18.27
N GLU A 283 9.12 -5.10 -18.24
CA GLU A 283 9.89 -5.57 -17.10
C GLU A 283 9.04 -5.96 -15.86
N ARG A 284 9.71 -6.07 -14.72
CA ARG A 284 9.16 -6.60 -13.48
C ARG A 284 10.02 -6.16 -12.29
N LYS A 285 9.82 -6.70 -11.09
CA LYS A 285 10.60 -6.44 -9.88
C LYS A 285 12.09 -6.28 -10.19
N GLY A 286 12.72 -5.23 -9.67
CA GLY A 286 14.13 -4.92 -9.93
C GLY A 286 14.44 -4.46 -11.35
N GLY A 287 13.43 -4.31 -12.22
CA GLY A 287 13.58 -3.75 -13.57
C GLY A 287 13.57 -2.22 -13.50
N ALA A 288 14.71 -1.62 -13.18
CA ALA A 288 14.82 -0.18 -12.96
C ALA A 288 14.14 0.64 -14.06
N SER A 289 13.36 1.61 -13.66
CA SER A 289 12.68 2.60 -14.51
C SER A 289 11.44 2.14 -15.26
N TRP A 290 11.25 0.86 -15.53
CA TRP A 290 10.13 0.35 -16.34
C TRP A 290 8.83 0.21 -15.55
N GLU A 291 7.68 0.49 -16.21
CA GLU A 291 6.36 0.46 -15.57
C GLU A 291 6.08 -0.86 -14.86
N GLY A 292 6.43 -2.01 -15.47
CA GLY A 292 6.12 -3.32 -14.91
C GLY A 292 6.83 -3.64 -13.59
N GLY A 293 7.91 -2.92 -13.24
CA GLY A 293 8.58 -3.05 -11.94
C GLY A 293 7.93 -2.25 -10.80
N PHE A 294 7.16 -1.22 -11.16
CA PHE A 294 6.58 -0.27 -10.19
C PHE A 294 5.05 -0.29 -10.18
N LYS A 295 4.43 -0.61 -11.30
CA LYS A 295 2.98 -0.58 -11.45
C LYS A 295 2.36 -1.79 -10.74
N VAL A 296 1.47 -1.51 -9.81
CA VAL A 296 0.83 -2.51 -8.96
C VAL A 296 -0.69 -2.34 -8.98
N PRO A 297 -1.47 -3.39 -8.70
CA PRO A 297 -2.91 -3.24 -8.48
C PRO A 297 -3.16 -2.31 -7.29
N PHE A 298 -4.17 -1.46 -7.39
CA PHE A 298 -4.60 -0.60 -6.29
C PHE A 298 -6.10 -0.44 -6.32
N ILE A 299 -6.74 -1.02 -5.33
CA ILE A 299 -8.19 -1.07 -5.18
C ILE A 299 -8.55 -0.61 -3.78
N VAL A 300 -9.50 0.32 -3.67
CA VAL A 300 -9.97 0.84 -2.39
C VAL A 300 -11.48 0.72 -2.31
N ARG A 301 -11.95 0.11 -1.22
CA ARG A 301 -13.36 -0.05 -0.91
C ARG A 301 -13.67 0.65 0.42
N TRP A 302 -14.65 1.53 0.40
CA TRP A 302 -15.21 2.18 1.59
C TRP A 302 -16.67 2.55 1.32
N PRO A 303 -17.62 1.68 1.66
CA PRO A 303 -19.04 1.90 1.37
C PRO A 303 -19.54 3.22 1.94
N GLY A 304 -20.37 3.91 1.16
CA GLY A 304 -20.91 5.21 1.56
C GLY A 304 -19.99 6.42 1.40
N VAL A 305 -18.66 6.21 1.30
CA VAL A 305 -17.66 7.28 1.15
C VAL A 305 -17.00 7.26 -0.22
N ILE A 306 -16.62 6.08 -0.69
CA ILE A 306 -16.03 5.85 -2.02
C ILE A 306 -17.09 5.25 -2.93
N PRO A 307 -17.34 5.83 -4.12
CA PRO A 307 -18.37 5.34 -5.03
C PRO A 307 -17.97 3.97 -5.63
N PRO A 308 -18.95 3.07 -5.83
CA PRO A 308 -18.68 1.75 -6.40
C PRO A 308 -18.39 1.82 -7.91
N GLY A 309 -17.52 0.91 -8.39
CA GLY A 309 -17.24 0.68 -9.80
C GLY A 309 -16.53 1.82 -10.52
N VAL A 310 -15.83 2.67 -9.78
CA VAL A 310 -15.04 3.77 -10.37
C VAL A 310 -13.65 3.28 -10.76
N THR A 311 -13.23 3.66 -11.95
CA THR A 311 -11.85 3.50 -12.42
C THR A 311 -11.24 4.86 -12.70
N SER A 312 -10.07 5.16 -12.16
CA SER A 312 -9.35 6.41 -12.39
C SER A 312 -7.95 6.13 -12.94
N GLU A 313 -7.55 6.94 -13.92
CA GLU A 313 -6.22 6.92 -14.53
C GLU A 313 -5.25 7.93 -13.89
N ALA A 314 -5.67 8.63 -12.85
CA ALA A 314 -4.82 9.60 -12.16
C ALA A 314 -3.56 8.90 -11.60
N ILE A 315 -2.38 9.51 -11.83
CA ILE A 315 -1.13 8.97 -11.28
C ILE A 315 -1.09 9.13 -9.77
N SER A 316 -0.67 8.06 -9.10
CA SER A 316 -0.49 8.00 -7.65
C SER A 316 0.64 7.03 -7.29
N MET A 317 1.12 7.11 -6.07
CA MET A 317 2.19 6.24 -5.57
C MET A 317 1.87 5.76 -4.16
N ASN A 318 2.43 4.62 -3.73
CA ASN A 318 2.06 3.99 -2.45
C ASN A 318 2.26 4.90 -1.22
N PHE A 319 3.18 5.84 -1.25
CA PHE A 319 3.35 6.82 -0.18
C PHE A 319 2.15 7.78 -0.02
N ASP A 320 1.24 7.85 -1.01
CA ASP A 320 0.00 8.64 -0.93
C ASP A 320 -0.99 8.06 0.09
N VAL A 321 -0.83 6.79 0.44
CA VAL A 321 -1.65 6.12 1.45
C VAL A 321 -1.51 6.81 2.80
N PHE A 322 -0.29 7.19 3.20
CA PHE A 322 -0.01 7.87 4.47
C PHE A 322 -0.86 9.14 4.66
N PRO A 323 -0.74 10.20 3.83
CA PRO A 323 -1.54 11.40 4.03
C PRO A 323 -3.04 11.17 3.79
N THR A 324 -3.41 10.21 2.94
CA THR A 324 -4.81 9.90 2.68
C THR A 324 -5.51 9.31 3.90
N LEU A 325 -4.86 8.37 4.61
CA LEU A 325 -5.42 7.79 5.82
C LEU A 325 -5.45 8.79 6.97
N LEU A 326 -4.40 9.61 7.14
CA LEU A 326 -4.38 10.62 8.18
C LEU A 326 -5.50 11.66 7.99
N GLU A 327 -5.66 12.19 6.77
CA GLU A 327 -6.75 13.14 6.50
C GLU A 327 -8.14 12.51 6.64
N ALA A 328 -8.32 11.25 6.21
CA ALA A 328 -9.57 10.52 6.41
C ALA A 328 -9.88 10.30 7.91
N ALA A 329 -8.84 10.16 8.74
CA ALA A 329 -8.94 10.06 10.20
C ALA A 329 -9.13 11.41 10.91
N GLY A 330 -9.00 12.54 10.19
CA GLY A 330 -8.96 13.88 10.78
C GLY A 330 -7.66 14.13 11.59
N VAL A 331 -6.57 13.45 11.25
CA VAL A 331 -5.26 13.58 11.88
C VAL A 331 -4.39 14.53 11.08
N GLU A 332 -3.70 15.44 11.75
CA GLU A 332 -2.83 16.40 11.11
C GLU A 332 -1.60 15.68 10.50
N ILE A 333 -1.29 16.01 9.24
CA ILE A 333 -0.09 15.51 8.58
C ILE A 333 1.14 16.17 9.22
N PRO A 334 2.20 15.43 9.58
CA PRO A 334 3.42 15.98 10.13
C PRO A 334 3.98 17.12 9.26
N ASN A 335 4.32 18.25 9.89
CA ASN A 335 4.85 19.44 9.22
C ASN A 335 6.32 19.72 9.56
N ASP A 336 6.93 18.89 10.41
CA ASP A 336 8.34 18.94 10.81
C ASP A 336 9.29 18.29 9.78
N ARG A 337 8.71 17.59 8.81
CA ARG A 337 9.42 16.85 7.76
C ARG A 337 8.69 16.93 6.42
N ILE A 338 9.42 16.62 5.34
CA ILE A 338 8.82 16.57 3.99
C ILE A 338 8.04 15.26 3.85
N ILE A 339 6.75 15.35 3.57
CA ILE A 339 5.91 14.23 3.12
C ILE A 339 5.76 14.36 1.60
N ASP A 340 6.25 13.36 0.85
CA ASP A 340 6.16 13.34 -0.62
C ASP A 340 4.76 12.92 -1.09
N GLY A 341 4.09 12.10 -0.29
CA GLY A 341 2.71 11.66 -0.51
C GLY A 341 1.71 12.82 -0.53
N LYS A 342 0.62 12.60 -1.24
CA LYS A 342 -0.51 13.53 -1.37
C LYS A 342 -1.80 12.80 -1.05
N ASN A 343 -2.77 13.54 -0.46
CA ASN A 343 -4.11 13.00 -0.27
C ASN A 343 -4.76 12.69 -1.62
N ILE A 344 -5.05 11.41 -1.85
CA ILE A 344 -5.75 10.91 -3.05
C ILE A 344 -7.22 10.57 -2.78
N LEU A 345 -7.76 10.86 -1.60
CA LEU A 345 -9.18 10.62 -1.31
C LEU A 345 -10.12 11.25 -2.36
N PRO A 346 -9.89 12.50 -2.85
CA PRO A 346 -10.69 13.06 -3.93
C PRO A 346 -10.63 12.22 -5.23
N VAL A 347 -9.47 11.60 -5.53
CA VAL A 347 -9.33 10.70 -6.70
C VAL A 347 -10.13 9.43 -6.48
N LEU A 348 -10.07 8.86 -5.29
CA LEU A 348 -10.86 7.67 -4.91
C LEU A 348 -12.36 7.95 -4.93
N GLN A 349 -12.77 9.20 -4.71
CA GLN A 349 -14.15 9.66 -4.82
C GLN A 349 -14.58 10.05 -6.25
N GLY A 350 -13.74 9.77 -7.26
CA GLY A 350 -14.09 9.94 -8.68
C GLY A 350 -13.48 11.17 -9.36
N SER A 351 -12.58 11.93 -8.71
CA SER A 351 -11.80 12.94 -9.42
C SER A 351 -10.78 12.28 -10.34
N ASN A 352 -10.67 12.77 -11.58
CA ASN A 352 -9.66 12.32 -12.52
C ASN A 352 -8.37 13.16 -12.49
N THR A 353 -8.27 14.10 -11.53
CA THR A 353 -7.10 14.97 -11.42
C THR A 353 -6.15 14.44 -10.37
N SER A 354 -4.96 13.99 -10.81
CA SER A 354 -3.89 13.62 -9.89
C SER A 354 -3.39 14.83 -9.10
N PRO A 355 -3.10 14.68 -7.80
CA PRO A 355 -2.40 15.70 -7.04
C PRO A 355 -0.90 15.79 -7.40
N HIS A 356 -0.37 14.81 -8.16
CA HIS A 356 1.02 14.80 -8.62
C HIS A 356 1.15 15.32 -10.05
N GLU A 357 2.02 16.29 -10.25
CA GLU A 357 2.46 16.72 -11.58
C GLU A 357 3.51 15.74 -12.14
N TYR A 358 4.42 15.27 -11.27
CA TYR A 358 5.48 14.32 -11.58
C TYR A 358 5.68 13.31 -10.46
N LEU A 359 6.13 12.10 -10.84
CA LEU A 359 6.64 11.03 -9.99
C LEU A 359 8.06 10.68 -10.41
N TYR A 360 8.93 10.37 -9.44
CA TYR A 360 10.29 9.91 -9.67
C TYR A 360 10.41 8.40 -9.45
N PHE A 361 11.19 7.75 -10.30
CA PHE A 361 11.46 6.33 -10.21
C PHE A 361 12.93 6.14 -9.85
N PHE A 362 13.14 5.43 -8.77
CA PHE A 362 14.46 5.20 -8.21
C PHE A 362 14.98 3.82 -8.58
N ASP A 363 16.29 3.75 -8.74
CA ASP A 363 17.07 2.53 -8.72
C ASP A 363 18.12 2.70 -7.64
N ASN A 364 17.93 2.02 -6.52
CA ASN A 364 18.63 2.32 -5.28
C ASN A 364 18.48 3.83 -4.95
N GLU A 365 19.59 4.54 -4.74
CA GLU A 365 19.59 5.96 -4.36
C GLU A 365 19.59 6.92 -5.55
N GLN A 366 19.43 6.45 -6.78
CA GLN A 366 19.49 7.28 -7.98
C GLN A 366 18.15 7.35 -8.69
N ILE A 367 17.75 8.56 -9.07
CA ILE A 367 16.58 8.77 -9.93
C ILE A 367 16.94 8.37 -11.36
N THR A 368 16.21 7.43 -11.91
CA THR A 368 16.45 6.84 -13.22
C THR A 368 15.38 7.20 -14.24
N ALA A 369 14.22 7.65 -13.76
CA ALA A 369 13.15 8.16 -14.61
C ALA A 369 12.30 9.20 -13.88
N VAL A 370 11.63 10.03 -14.67
CA VAL A 370 10.57 10.94 -14.23
C VAL A 370 9.32 10.73 -15.08
N ARG A 371 8.15 10.72 -14.45
CA ARG A 371 6.85 10.49 -15.07
C ARG A 371 5.86 11.60 -14.73
N SER A 372 5.16 12.10 -15.74
CA SER A 372 3.91 12.86 -15.62
C SER A 372 2.72 11.98 -15.98
N GLN A 373 1.50 12.50 -15.98
CA GLN A 373 0.31 11.74 -16.41
C GLN A 373 0.51 11.09 -17.80
N LYS A 374 1.10 11.79 -18.74
CA LYS A 374 1.22 11.40 -20.15
C LYS A 374 2.60 10.94 -20.57
N TRP A 375 3.64 11.57 -20.03
CA TRP A 375 5.01 11.40 -20.48
C TRP A 375 5.88 10.74 -19.43
N LYS A 376 6.76 9.84 -19.86
CA LYS A 376 7.82 9.29 -19.02
C LYS A 376 9.15 9.44 -19.73
N PHE A 377 10.16 9.88 -18.98
CA PHE A 377 11.52 10.09 -19.46
C PHE A 377 12.48 9.24 -18.64
N VAL A 378 13.20 8.36 -19.34
CA VAL A 378 14.09 7.35 -18.75
C VAL A 378 15.51 7.64 -19.17
N ILE A 379 16.43 7.79 -18.20
CA ILE A 379 17.86 8.01 -18.46
C ILE A 379 18.72 6.78 -18.25
N ARG A 380 18.21 5.82 -17.45
CA ARG A 380 18.90 4.57 -17.16
C ARG A 380 17.92 3.43 -16.96
N SER A 381 18.26 2.26 -17.43
CA SER A 381 17.50 1.05 -17.16
C SER A 381 18.43 -0.14 -16.95
N TYR A 382 17.86 -1.19 -16.38
CA TYR A 382 18.49 -2.51 -16.40
C TYR A 382 17.79 -3.41 -17.41
N TYR A 383 18.59 -4.29 -18.01
CA TYR A 383 18.09 -5.52 -18.55
C TYR A 383 18.66 -6.65 -17.71
N ARG A 384 17.85 -7.57 -17.27
CA ARG A 384 18.34 -8.83 -16.74
C ARG A 384 18.94 -9.63 -17.87
N GLY A 385 20.23 -9.47 -18.09
CA GLY A 385 20.99 -10.17 -19.12
C GLY A 385 21.60 -11.44 -18.53
N GLY A 386 21.03 -12.60 -18.83
CA GLY A 386 21.68 -13.90 -18.69
C GLY A 386 22.19 -14.29 -17.28
N MET A 387 23.15 -15.24 -17.27
CA MET A 387 23.67 -15.91 -16.07
C MET A 387 24.55 -15.02 -15.17
N PHE A 388 24.90 -13.80 -15.56
CA PHE A 388 25.99 -13.03 -14.94
C PHE A 388 25.60 -11.60 -14.48
N GLY A 389 24.31 -11.28 -14.31
CA GLY A 389 23.93 -10.02 -13.69
C GLY A 389 23.11 -9.07 -14.56
N PHE A 390 23.01 -7.85 -14.08
CA PHE A 390 22.22 -6.79 -14.71
C PHE A 390 23.11 -5.97 -15.63
N GLU A 391 22.72 -5.83 -16.91
CA GLU A 391 23.31 -4.81 -17.79
C GLU A 391 22.66 -3.45 -17.51
N ARG A 392 23.46 -2.50 -17.05
CA ARG A 392 23.05 -1.10 -16.91
C ARG A 392 23.14 -0.41 -18.26
N ASN A 393 22.02 0.09 -18.77
CA ASN A 393 21.96 0.88 -19.98
C ASN A 393 21.69 2.34 -19.65
N TYR A 394 22.60 3.21 -20.08
CA TYR A 394 22.46 4.65 -19.96
C TYR A 394 22.04 5.24 -21.31
N TYR A 395 21.08 6.13 -21.29
CA TYR A 395 20.55 6.78 -22.50
C TYR A 395 20.94 8.27 -22.49
N SER A 396 21.39 8.77 -23.65
CA SER A 396 21.74 10.19 -23.81
C SER A 396 20.96 10.78 -24.99
N PRO A 397 20.12 11.82 -24.77
CA PRO A 397 19.80 12.47 -23.50
C PRO A 397 18.88 11.64 -22.61
N GLY A 398 18.19 10.63 -23.14
CA GLY A 398 17.23 9.74 -22.49
C GLY A 398 16.20 9.23 -23.49
N LEU A 399 15.31 8.34 -23.03
CA LEU A 399 14.18 7.82 -23.80
C LEU A 399 12.89 8.48 -23.31
N LEU A 400 12.14 9.11 -24.23
CA LEU A 400 10.85 9.71 -23.95
C LEU A 400 9.72 8.78 -24.43
N PHE A 401 8.80 8.44 -23.56
CA PHE A 401 7.63 7.62 -23.87
C PHE A 401 6.35 8.42 -23.72
N ASN A 402 5.43 8.29 -24.70
CA ASN A 402 4.06 8.76 -24.60
C ASN A 402 3.18 7.60 -24.12
N LEU A 403 2.83 7.57 -22.84
CA LEU A 403 2.16 6.44 -22.22
C LEU A 403 0.68 6.30 -22.61
N GLU A 404 0.04 7.34 -23.17
CA GLU A 404 -1.30 7.22 -23.76
C GLU A 404 -1.30 6.43 -25.06
N LYS A 405 -0.18 6.46 -25.80
CA LYS A 405 -0.03 5.80 -27.10
C LYS A 405 0.79 4.53 -27.05
N ASN A 406 1.65 4.42 -26.07
CA ASN A 406 2.64 3.36 -25.94
C ASN A 406 2.87 3.04 -24.44
N PRO A 407 1.85 2.51 -23.76
CA PRO A 407 1.95 2.16 -22.34
C PRO A 407 2.99 1.07 -22.05
N GLU A 408 3.35 0.25 -23.06
CA GLU A 408 4.38 -0.80 -22.99
C GLU A 408 5.82 -0.26 -23.10
N GLU A 409 6.01 1.05 -23.25
CA GLU A 409 7.33 1.69 -23.32
C GLU A 409 8.24 1.12 -24.45
N GLN A 410 7.66 0.78 -25.62
CA GLN A 410 8.39 0.14 -26.74
C GLN A 410 9.10 1.16 -27.63
N PHE A 411 8.46 2.30 -27.91
CA PHE A 411 8.92 3.28 -28.88
C PHE A 411 9.24 4.62 -28.24
N SER A 412 10.49 5.07 -28.37
CA SER A 412 10.91 6.38 -27.87
C SER A 412 10.56 7.49 -28.84
N TYR A 413 9.98 8.56 -28.30
CA TYR A 413 9.59 9.79 -29.01
C TYR A 413 10.60 10.94 -28.78
N THR A 414 11.81 10.65 -28.35
CA THR A 414 12.84 11.65 -28.03
C THR A 414 13.14 12.62 -29.18
N ARG A 415 13.09 12.14 -30.42
CA ARG A 415 13.37 12.96 -31.61
C ARG A 415 12.17 13.81 -32.03
N GLU A 416 10.97 13.31 -31.82
CA GLU A 416 9.70 13.92 -32.25
C GLU A 416 9.25 15.07 -31.36
N TYR A 417 9.63 15.02 -30.06
CA TYR A 417 9.19 15.99 -29.05
C TYR A 417 10.37 16.55 -28.23
N PRO A 418 11.33 17.25 -28.85
CA PRO A 418 12.52 17.75 -28.16
C PRO A 418 12.18 18.74 -27.03
N GLU A 419 11.11 19.53 -27.16
CA GLU A 419 10.65 20.48 -26.12
C GLU A 419 10.11 19.75 -24.87
N ILE A 420 9.52 18.57 -25.05
CA ILE A 420 9.08 17.73 -23.92
C ILE A 420 10.29 17.07 -23.25
N VAL A 421 11.28 16.64 -24.06
CA VAL A 421 12.55 16.09 -23.53
C VAL A 421 13.25 17.11 -22.64
N GLU A 422 13.37 18.37 -23.10
CA GLU A 422 14.00 19.45 -22.30
C GLU A 422 13.25 19.66 -20.98
N LYS A 423 11.93 19.76 -21.00
CA LYS A 423 11.09 19.90 -19.80
C LYS A 423 11.25 18.73 -18.83
N MET A 424 11.24 17.51 -19.33
CA MET A 424 11.36 16.29 -18.51
C MET A 424 12.77 16.16 -17.94
N LEU A 425 13.80 16.52 -18.71
CA LEU A 425 15.18 16.53 -18.26
C LEU A 425 15.40 17.58 -17.16
N GLU A 426 14.89 18.80 -17.32
CA GLU A 426 14.93 19.84 -16.28
C GLU A 426 14.28 19.33 -14.98
N ARG A 427 13.12 18.66 -15.10
CA ARG A 427 12.43 18.12 -13.94
C ARG A 427 13.20 16.99 -13.27
N LEU A 428 13.79 16.09 -14.06
CA LEU A 428 14.65 15.02 -13.56
C LEU A 428 15.85 15.58 -12.79
N GLU A 429 16.59 16.53 -13.39
CA GLU A 429 17.77 17.12 -12.76
C GLU A 429 17.43 17.90 -11.46
N ARG A 430 16.25 18.53 -11.41
CA ARG A 430 15.77 19.15 -10.18
C ARG A 430 15.52 18.10 -9.09
N GLY A 431 14.86 16.99 -9.41
CA GLY A 431 14.64 15.89 -8.47
C GLY A 431 15.96 15.26 -7.99
N ARG A 432 16.90 15.06 -8.91
CA ARG A 432 18.22 14.54 -8.57
C ARG A 432 18.99 15.47 -7.63
N ALA A 433 18.99 16.77 -7.91
CA ALA A 433 19.64 17.77 -7.05
C ALA A 433 19.02 17.84 -5.64
N GLU A 434 17.71 17.57 -5.51
CA GLU A 434 17.02 17.60 -4.22
C GLU A 434 17.20 16.29 -3.44
N LEU A 435 17.07 15.13 -4.10
CA LEU A 435 16.89 13.84 -3.44
C LEU A 435 18.16 13.00 -3.39
N GLU A 436 18.95 12.90 -4.48
CA GLU A 436 20.13 12.03 -4.51
C GLU A 436 21.20 12.36 -3.43
N PRO A 437 21.42 13.64 -3.03
CA PRO A 437 22.36 13.95 -1.94
C PRO A 437 21.93 13.41 -0.56
N LEU A 438 20.68 12.96 -0.41
CA LEU A 438 20.18 12.34 0.82
C LEU A 438 20.57 10.87 0.95
N GLY A 439 21.07 10.25 -0.12
CA GLY A 439 21.53 8.86 -0.11
C GLY A 439 22.69 8.64 0.88
N ILE A 440 22.64 7.54 1.61
CA ILE A 440 23.62 7.25 2.69
C ILE A 440 24.85 6.54 2.13
N HIS A 441 24.84 6.05 0.91
CA HIS A 441 25.94 5.34 0.24
C HIS A 441 26.56 4.26 1.14
N TYR A 442 25.77 3.30 1.59
CA TYR A 442 26.32 2.12 2.28
C TYR A 442 27.36 1.46 1.39
N GLU A 443 28.57 1.21 1.92
CA GLU A 443 29.54 0.34 1.26
C GLU A 443 28.87 -1.00 1.01
N ASP A 444 29.03 -1.54 -0.21
CA ASP A 444 28.35 -2.75 -0.67
C ASP A 444 28.64 -3.92 0.31
N ASP A 445 27.66 -4.29 1.14
CA ASP A 445 27.70 -5.49 2.00
C ASP A 445 27.58 -6.80 1.17
N SER A 446 27.79 -6.71 -0.13
CA SER A 446 27.68 -7.82 -1.10
C SER A 446 28.95 -8.65 -1.27
N ASN A 447 29.82 -8.77 -0.22
CA ASN A 447 30.93 -9.71 -0.21
C ASN A 447 30.67 -10.92 0.67
#